data_fabc70ace76c7844ce7bb4583bbf2d58
#
_entry.id   fabc70ace76c7844ce7bb4583bbf2d58
#
_cell.length_a   1.000
_cell.length_b   1.000
_cell.length_c   1.000
_cell.angle_alpha   90.00
_cell.angle_beta   90.00
_cell.angle_gamma   90.00
#
_symmetry.space_group_name_H-M   'P 1'
#
loop_
_entity.id
_entity.type
_entity.pdbx_description
1 polymer ?
#
loop_
_entity_poly.entity_id
_entity_poly.type
_entity_poly.pdbx_seq_one_letter_code
_entity_poly.pdbx_strand_id
1 'polypeptide(L)'
;MYYDPFVLPFTIGLNILLIYLVIKYARWIRTFSPEDKRTIRRNLFSLKTLKAGKEVFLESLVHHKIFRTNPFLGYMHMCFGLGWFLLIVVGKIESLVYHTSIFNPPYFAIFFRYFHPAQETFPYSSTFAFLMDLILLMILSGLTLAFLKRMYSKALGLKKTTNHRPFDLLILTVLWLIFPLRFLAESFTSGVRGGGSFLTHSAGNFFDTFLPIESLAYPAWWAYSSALGLFFLLLPFSRYMHIPTEIVYIFLKNWGIKQGKQFTGISQFQLYSCSRCGICIDRCQLGTSLGHTDTQPVYFLKKLRHEKEHTVQIADCLMCGRCEAACPVDLKLNALRLSQRTDYTHITKSTYDYIQPQPAFPAKVAYFAGCMGHLTPSVIQAMEHIFRKAGVDYTFIDQQTGICCGRPMMLAGNHNAASVIVEKNKARIENSGAGLLVTSCPICXXXXXXFPGRIPIEPKGHAPHRIPERPDSK
;
A
#
# COMPACT_ATOMS: atom_id res chain seq x y z
N MET A 1 23.99 6.60 35.30
CA MET A 1 22.89 6.49 34.29
C MET A 1 22.73 7.85 33.65
N TYR A 2 22.93 7.93 32.32
CA TYR A 2 22.84 9.21 31.62
C TYR A 2 21.37 9.57 31.40
N TYR A 3 20.88 10.50 32.18
CA TYR A 3 19.49 10.97 32.10
C TYR A 3 19.48 12.49 32.21
N ASP A 4 18.57 13.10 31.44
CA ASP A 4 18.32 14.52 31.48
C ASP A 4 16.82 14.74 31.16
N PRO A 5 16.13 15.66 31.82
CA PRO A 5 14.67 15.84 31.63
C PRO A 5 14.21 16.07 30.19
N PHE A 6 15.06 16.63 29.33
CA PHE A 6 14.66 16.87 27.92
C PHE A 6 14.34 15.57 27.16
N VAL A 7 14.77 14.38 27.62
CA VAL A 7 14.44 13.11 26.95
C VAL A 7 12.99 12.67 27.18
N LEU A 8 12.30 13.28 28.16
CA LEU A 8 10.94 12.88 28.55
C LEU A 8 9.91 12.99 27.42
N PRO A 9 9.82 14.11 26.65
CA PRO A 9 8.81 14.19 25.58
C PRO A 9 8.93 13.04 24.58
N PHE A 10 10.15 12.73 24.13
CA PHE A 10 10.41 11.59 23.23
C PHE A 10 9.96 10.27 23.86
N THR A 11 10.39 10.02 25.11
CA THR A 11 10.17 8.74 25.80
C THR A 11 8.67 8.51 26.02
N ILE A 12 7.95 9.52 26.49
CA ILE A 12 6.50 9.46 26.70
C ILE A 12 5.79 9.21 25.36
N GLY A 13 6.10 9.99 24.34
CA GLY A 13 5.50 9.85 23.00
C GLY A 13 5.71 8.46 22.42
N LEU A 14 6.95 7.94 22.48
CA LEU A 14 7.30 6.62 21.96
C LEU A 14 6.52 5.51 22.69
N ASN A 15 6.49 5.53 24.02
CA ASN A 15 5.80 4.49 24.79
C ASN A 15 4.28 4.51 24.54
N ILE A 16 3.66 5.69 24.50
CA ILE A 16 2.23 5.82 24.17
C ILE A 16 1.95 5.27 22.77
N LEU A 17 2.79 5.60 21.79
CA LEU A 17 2.65 5.07 20.42
C LEU A 17 2.71 3.54 20.42
N LEU A 18 3.72 2.95 21.07
CA LEU A 18 3.89 1.49 21.08
C LEU A 18 2.68 0.79 21.74
N ILE A 19 2.22 1.28 22.89
CA ILE A 19 1.04 0.74 23.56
C ILE A 19 -0.20 0.83 22.65
N TYR A 20 -0.41 1.99 22.01
CA TYR A 20 -1.53 2.18 21.09
C TYR A 20 -1.46 1.19 19.91
N LEU A 21 -0.29 1.01 19.29
CA LEU A 21 -0.12 0.10 18.15
C LEU A 21 -0.42 -1.35 18.56
N VAL A 22 0.08 -1.78 19.73
CA VAL A 22 -0.17 -3.14 20.23
C VAL A 22 -1.68 -3.36 20.41
N ILE A 23 -2.36 -2.45 21.09
CA ILE A 23 -3.81 -2.55 21.37
C ILE A 23 -4.58 -2.56 20.03
N LYS A 24 -4.26 -1.64 19.12
CA LYS A 24 -4.98 -1.49 17.85
C LYS A 24 -4.78 -2.71 16.94
N TYR A 25 -3.55 -3.17 16.81
CA TYR A 25 -3.26 -4.34 15.95
C TYR A 25 -3.85 -5.62 16.54
N ALA A 26 -3.80 -5.78 17.89
CA ALA A 26 -4.44 -6.92 18.54
C ALA A 26 -5.96 -6.95 18.27
N ARG A 27 -6.62 -5.78 18.34
CA ARG A 27 -8.05 -5.68 18.01
C ARG A 27 -8.32 -6.12 16.56
N TRP A 28 -7.50 -5.67 15.59
CA TRP A 28 -7.66 -6.05 14.18
C TRP A 28 -7.41 -7.55 13.95
N ILE A 29 -6.37 -8.11 14.59
CA ILE A 29 -6.02 -9.53 14.46
C ILE A 29 -7.12 -10.43 15.09
N ARG A 30 -7.81 -9.96 16.12
CA ARG A 30 -8.94 -10.70 16.72
C ARG A 30 -10.04 -10.99 15.70
N THR A 31 -10.27 -10.10 14.72
CA THR A 31 -11.31 -10.27 13.69
C THR A 31 -10.91 -11.22 12.55
N PHE A 32 -9.67 -11.72 12.53
CA PHE A 32 -9.25 -12.70 11.53
C PHE A 32 -9.95 -14.03 11.76
N SER A 33 -10.18 -14.77 10.66
CA SER A 33 -10.75 -16.12 10.73
C SER A 33 -9.80 -17.07 11.48
N PRO A 34 -10.32 -18.18 12.04
CA PRO A 34 -9.43 -19.19 12.64
C PRO A 34 -8.39 -19.73 11.64
N GLU A 35 -8.76 -19.84 10.37
CA GLU A 35 -7.87 -20.28 9.29
C GLU A 35 -6.74 -19.29 9.06
N ASP A 36 -7.04 -17.97 9.02
CA ASP A 36 -6.03 -16.93 8.88
C ASP A 36 -5.03 -16.97 10.05
N LYS A 37 -5.55 -17.12 11.28
CA LYS A 37 -4.72 -17.20 12.49
C LYS A 37 -3.78 -18.40 12.45
N ARG A 38 -4.27 -19.59 11.99
CA ARG A 38 -3.43 -20.78 11.78
C ARG A 38 -2.37 -20.51 10.72
N THR A 39 -2.73 -19.85 9.63
CA THR A 39 -1.83 -19.51 8.53
C THR A 39 -0.71 -18.58 9.01
N ILE A 40 -1.04 -17.57 9.83
CA ILE A 40 -0.05 -16.67 10.44
C ILE A 40 0.94 -17.46 11.29
N ARG A 41 0.43 -18.30 12.23
CA ARG A 41 1.30 -19.10 13.13
C ARG A 41 2.23 -20.01 12.34
N ARG A 42 1.72 -20.69 11.31
CA ARG A 42 2.50 -21.62 10.48
C ARG A 42 3.61 -20.92 9.70
N ASN A 43 3.34 -19.69 9.22
CA ASN A 43 4.27 -18.98 8.35
C ASN A 43 5.22 -18.03 9.09
N LEU A 44 5.04 -17.82 10.39
CA LEU A 44 5.80 -16.85 11.20
C LEU A 44 7.32 -17.10 11.12
N PHE A 45 7.74 -18.37 11.13
CA PHE A 45 9.15 -18.77 11.06
C PHE A 45 9.49 -19.49 9.75
N SER A 46 8.91 -19.03 8.63
CA SER A 46 9.08 -19.65 7.31
C SER A 46 9.91 -18.75 6.38
N LEU A 47 10.30 -19.31 5.23
CA LEU A 47 10.95 -18.53 4.15
C LEU A 47 10.09 -17.35 3.69
N LYS A 48 8.78 -17.40 3.89
CA LYS A 48 7.86 -16.30 3.59
C LYS A 48 8.14 -15.07 4.47
N THR A 49 8.59 -15.30 5.70
CA THR A 49 8.97 -14.20 6.61
C THR A 49 10.25 -13.51 6.12
N LEU A 50 11.24 -14.28 5.63
CA LEU A 50 12.45 -13.69 5.03
C LEU A 50 12.09 -12.90 3.76
N LYS A 51 11.21 -13.46 2.92
CA LYS A 51 10.72 -12.76 1.73
C LYS A 51 10.01 -11.45 2.10
N ALA A 52 9.16 -11.49 3.14
CA ALA A 52 8.49 -10.29 3.65
C ALA A 52 9.51 -9.25 4.16
N GLY A 53 10.54 -9.68 4.89
CA GLY A 53 11.62 -8.81 5.36
C GLY A 53 12.34 -8.13 4.19
N LYS A 54 12.69 -8.88 3.15
CA LYS A 54 13.28 -8.34 1.92
C LYS A 54 12.34 -7.30 1.26
N GLU A 55 11.04 -7.61 1.20
CA GLU A 55 10.05 -6.68 0.61
C GLU A 55 9.92 -5.41 1.47
N VAL A 56 9.92 -5.52 2.80
CA VAL A 56 9.93 -4.35 3.70
C VAL A 56 11.15 -3.47 3.40
N PHE A 57 12.33 -4.06 3.31
CA PHE A 57 13.55 -3.30 3.00
C PHE A 57 13.40 -2.56 1.66
N LEU A 58 13.00 -3.27 0.61
CA LEU A 58 12.92 -2.69 -0.75
C LEU A 58 11.79 -1.68 -0.91
N GLU A 59 10.63 -1.91 -0.28
CA GLU A 59 9.43 -1.09 -0.56
C GLU A 59 9.10 -0.08 0.53
N SER A 60 9.43 -0.37 1.82
CA SER A 60 9.15 0.57 2.91
C SER A 60 10.37 1.44 3.28
N LEU A 61 11.61 0.98 3.02
CA LEU A 61 12.81 1.78 3.30
C LEU A 61 13.37 2.41 2.02
N VAL A 62 13.65 1.62 0.99
CA VAL A 62 14.24 2.11 -0.28
C VAL A 62 13.18 2.72 -1.20
N HIS A 63 11.92 2.29 -1.10
CA HIS A 63 10.79 2.77 -1.92
C HIS A 63 11.00 2.51 -3.43
N HIS A 64 11.48 1.30 -3.76
CA HIS A 64 11.89 0.90 -5.11
C HIS A 64 10.79 1.10 -6.17
N LYS A 65 9.54 0.71 -5.87
CA LYS A 65 8.41 0.89 -6.81
C LYS A 65 8.11 2.38 -7.05
N ILE A 66 8.25 3.21 -6.00
CA ILE A 66 8.04 4.66 -6.15
C ILE A 66 9.15 5.25 -7.03
N PHE A 67 10.40 4.80 -6.83
CA PHE A 67 11.53 5.20 -7.68
C PHE A 67 11.26 4.93 -9.17
N ARG A 68 10.76 3.73 -9.49
CA ARG A 68 10.43 3.35 -10.88
C ARG A 68 9.34 4.23 -11.49
N THR A 69 8.41 4.72 -10.67
CA THR A 69 7.30 5.56 -11.13
C THR A 69 7.71 7.02 -11.25
N ASN A 70 8.46 7.53 -10.27
CA ASN A 70 8.91 8.90 -10.20
C ASN A 70 10.18 8.96 -9.34
N PRO A 71 11.37 9.10 -9.98
CA PRO A 71 12.65 9.08 -9.26
C PRO A 71 12.78 10.15 -8.17
N PHE A 72 12.29 11.37 -8.41
CA PHE A 72 12.34 12.44 -7.41
C PHE A 72 11.51 12.10 -6.17
N LEU A 73 10.30 11.57 -6.40
CA LEU A 73 9.43 11.15 -5.31
C LEU A 73 10.04 9.96 -4.56
N GLY A 74 10.65 9.03 -5.29
CA GLY A 74 11.36 7.89 -4.72
C GLY A 74 12.50 8.31 -3.81
N TYR A 75 13.35 9.23 -4.30
CA TYR A 75 14.48 9.77 -3.53
C TYR A 75 14.00 10.42 -2.22
N MET A 76 12.99 11.31 -2.30
CA MET A 76 12.44 11.96 -1.09
C MET A 76 11.97 10.94 -0.06
N HIS A 77 11.24 9.90 -0.50
CA HIS A 77 10.73 8.88 0.41
C HIS A 77 11.86 8.02 0.99
N MET A 78 12.85 7.66 0.17
CA MET A 78 14.03 6.92 0.63
C MET A 78 14.80 7.71 1.68
N CYS A 79 15.03 8.99 1.46
CA CYS A 79 15.75 9.85 2.43
C CYS A 79 15.07 9.83 3.80
N PHE A 80 13.73 9.87 3.84
CA PHE A 80 12.99 9.77 5.10
C PHE A 80 12.97 8.34 5.65
N GLY A 81 12.62 7.36 4.82
CA GLY A 81 12.46 5.96 5.26
C GLY A 81 13.80 5.32 5.66
N LEU A 82 14.68 5.20 4.68
CA LEU A 82 15.99 4.58 4.89
C LEU A 82 16.89 5.47 5.78
N GLY A 83 16.88 6.78 5.54
CA GLY A 83 17.70 7.71 6.32
C GLY A 83 17.36 7.67 7.81
N TRP A 84 16.09 7.78 8.16
CA TRP A 84 15.67 7.73 9.57
C TRP A 84 15.99 6.36 10.19
N PHE A 85 15.75 5.28 9.45
CA PHE A 85 16.11 3.93 9.89
C PHE A 85 17.62 3.83 10.17
N LEU A 86 18.46 4.34 9.25
CA LEU A 86 19.91 4.31 9.42
C LEU A 86 20.38 5.16 10.61
N LEU A 87 19.78 6.34 10.85
CA LEU A 87 20.10 7.14 12.04
C LEU A 87 19.88 6.35 13.33
N ILE A 88 18.78 5.58 13.39
CA ILE A 88 18.45 4.75 14.56
C ILE A 88 19.44 3.59 14.69
N VAL A 89 19.70 2.87 13.59
CA VAL A 89 20.56 1.68 13.60
C VAL A 89 22.01 2.06 13.88
N VAL A 90 22.54 3.06 13.17
CA VAL A 90 23.94 3.51 13.34
C VAL A 90 24.13 4.11 14.75
N GLY A 91 23.15 4.93 15.21
CA GLY A 91 23.20 5.47 16.57
C GLY A 91 23.13 4.38 17.64
N LYS A 92 22.35 3.29 17.40
CA LYS A 92 22.31 2.16 18.34
C LYS A 92 23.64 1.40 18.35
N ILE A 93 24.25 1.17 17.17
CA ILE A 93 25.56 0.51 17.07
C ILE A 93 26.62 1.37 17.77
N GLU A 94 26.63 2.67 17.51
CA GLU A 94 27.54 3.63 18.17
C GLU A 94 27.42 3.54 19.70
N SER A 95 26.18 3.56 20.21
CA SER A 95 25.95 3.45 21.65
C SER A 95 26.36 2.11 22.23
N LEU A 96 26.33 1.02 21.45
CA LEU A 96 26.77 -0.31 21.85
C LEU A 96 28.30 -0.39 21.89
N VAL A 97 28.98 0.19 20.91
CA VAL A 97 30.46 0.24 20.86
C VAL A 97 31.00 1.06 22.03
N TYR A 98 30.31 2.15 22.35
CA TYR A 98 30.70 3.00 23.48
C TYR A 98 30.50 2.29 24.83
N HIS A 99 29.31 1.76 25.08
CA HIS A 99 28.90 1.24 26.40
C HIS A 99 29.03 -0.27 26.58
N THR A 100 29.20 -1.01 25.52
CA THR A 100 29.22 -2.49 25.51
C THR A 100 27.97 -3.15 26.12
N SER A 101 26.92 -2.37 26.44
CA SER A 101 25.68 -2.88 27.01
C SER A 101 24.53 -2.86 26.00
N ILE A 102 23.88 -4.00 25.81
CA ILE A 102 22.74 -4.15 24.91
C ILE A 102 21.49 -3.43 25.45
N PHE A 103 21.35 -3.36 26.78
CA PHE A 103 20.16 -2.90 27.46
C PHE A 103 20.21 -1.41 27.85
N ASN A 104 20.48 -0.55 26.85
CA ASN A 104 20.40 0.90 27.03
C ASN A 104 18.98 1.41 26.69
N PRO A 105 18.46 2.41 27.42
CA PRO A 105 17.17 2.99 27.09
C PRO A 105 17.12 3.50 25.66
N PRO A 106 15.96 3.43 24.97
CA PRO A 106 15.87 3.87 23.57
C PRO A 106 16.34 5.30 23.32
N TYR A 107 16.10 6.21 24.25
CA TYR A 107 16.50 7.61 24.09
C TYR A 107 18.02 7.78 24.00
N PHE A 108 18.78 6.87 24.59
CA PHE A 108 20.25 6.99 24.64
C PHE A 108 20.86 7.02 23.22
N ALA A 109 20.44 6.13 22.36
CA ALA A 109 20.91 6.09 20.97
C ALA A 109 20.48 7.33 20.17
N ILE A 110 19.28 7.87 20.48
CA ILE A 110 18.74 9.04 19.75
C ILE A 110 19.44 10.34 20.15
N PHE A 111 19.80 10.45 21.43
CA PHE A 111 20.42 11.66 22.00
C PHE A 111 21.90 11.45 22.35
N PHE A 112 22.57 10.49 21.70
CA PHE A 112 23.94 10.09 22.00
C PHE A 112 24.90 11.29 22.00
N ARG A 113 24.80 12.17 21.01
CA ARG A 113 25.65 13.36 20.85
C ARG A 113 25.54 14.37 21.99
N TYR A 114 24.43 14.40 22.71
CA TYR A 114 24.26 15.23 23.90
C TYR A 114 25.03 14.66 25.09
N PHE A 115 24.93 13.32 25.29
CA PHE A 115 25.46 12.66 26.50
C PHE A 115 26.97 12.44 26.42
N HIS A 116 27.55 12.43 25.22
CA HIS A 116 28.96 12.13 25.03
C HIS A 116 29.70 13.32 24.41
N PRO A 117 30.45 14.04 25.28
CA PRO A 117 31.33 15.10 24.77
C PRO A 117 32.37 14.52 23.81
N ALA A 118 32.69 15.26 22.80
CA ALA A 118 33.57 14.83 21.70
C ALA A 118 35.02 14.57 22.15
N GLN A 119 35.37 14.97 23.34
CA GLN A 119 36.72 14.74 23.87
C GLN A 119 36.94 13.28 24.28
N GLU A 120 35.86 12.51 24.52
CA GLU A 120 36.00 11.09 24.82
C GLU A 120 36.16 10.29 23.53
N THR A 121 37.33 9.78 23.27
CA THR A 121 37.60 8.93 22.09
C THR A 121 37.30 7.47 22.42
N PHE A 122 36.48 6.84 21.59
CA PHE A 122 36.17 5.41 21.62
C PHE A 122 36.39 4.83 20.22
N PRO A 123 36.50 3.49 20.08
CA PRO A 123 36.81 2.91 18.76
C PRO A 123 35.82 3.37 17.69
N TYR A 124 36.35 3.85 16.56
CA TYR A 124 35.59 4.30 15.39
C TYR A 124 34.73 5.54 15.63
N SER A 125 34.93 6.32 16.71
CA SER A 125 34.13 7.51 17.02
C SER A 125 34.05 8.49 15.83
N SER A 126 35.16 8.77 15.15
CA SER A 126 35.20 9.65 13.96
C SER A 126 34.41 9.07 12.79
N THR A 127 34.43 7.75 12.60
CA THR A 127 33.65 7.08 11.54
C THR A 127 32.16 7.19 11.83
N PHE A 128 31.75 6.97 13.07
CA PHE A 128 30.34 7.13 13.47
C PHE A 128 29.88 8.58 13.29
N ALA A 129 30.71 9.55 13.70
CA ALA A 129 30.39 10.97 13.50
C ALA A 129 30.20 11.30 12.01
N PHE A 130 31.10 10.82 11.15
CA PHE A 130 31.00 11.02 9.70
C PHE A 130 29.73 10.37 9.14
N LEU A 131 29.43 9.13 9.50
CA LEU A 131 28.23 8.42 9.03
C LEU A 131 26.95 9.11 9.48
N MET A 132 26.87 9.57 10.72
CA MET A 132 25.69 10.28 11.24
C MET A 132 25.48 11.59 10.49
N ASP A 133 26.53 12.35 10.24
CA ASP A 133 26.47 13.60 9.46
C ASP A 133 26.02 13.31 8.01
N LEU A 134 26.58 12.27 7.38
CA LEU A 134 26.24 11.89 6.01
C LEU A 134 24.75 11.49 5.89
N ILE A 135 24.26 10.68 6.84
CA ILE A 135 22.84 10.25 6.86
C ILE A 135 21.94 11.47 7.11
N LEU A 136 22.34 12.34 8.03
CA LEU A 136 21.57 13.57 8.33
C LEU A 136 21.52 14.48 7.09
N LEU A 137 22.65 14.66 6.38
CA LEU A 137 22.68 15.42 5.12
C LEU A 137 21.75 14.81 4.06
N MET A 138 21.76 13.48 3.93
CA MET A 138 20.84 12.78 3.01
C MET A 138 19.38 13.11 3.35
N ILE A 139 19.01 13.07 4.63
CA ILE A 139 17.64 13.38 5.05
C ILE A 139 17.29 14.84 4.76
N LEU A 140 18.21 15.76 5.09
CA LEU A 140 18.00 17.19 4.85
C LEU A 140 17.86 17.51 3.36
N SER A 141 18.64 16.82 2.49
CA SER A 141 18.48 16.99 1.03
C SER A 141 17.10 16.51 0.54
N GLY A 142 16.63 15.36 1.07
CA GLY A 142 15.28 14.86 0.78
C GLY A 142 14.20 15.80 1.27
N LEU A 143 14.40 16.41 2.45
CA LEU A 143 13.48 17.38 3.02
C LEU A 143 13.40 18.65 2.16
N THR A 144 14.55 19.17 1.75
CA THR A 144 14.64 20.35 0.87
C THR A 144 13.91 20.06 -0.45
N LEU A 145 14.14 18.89 -1.05
CA LEU A 145 13.46 18.51 -2.28
C LEU A 145 11.95 18.36 -2.07
N ALA A 146 11.51 17.84 -0.91
CA ALA A 146 10.08 17.73 -0.59
C ALA A 146 9.44 19.12 -0.44
N PHE A 147 10.15 20.06 0.16
CA PHE A 147 9.69 21.45 0.28
C PHE A 147 9.60 22.11 -1.10
N LEU A 148 10.63 21.99 -1.93
CA LEU A 148 10.66 22.53 -3.30
C LEU A 148 9.53 21.91 -4.14
N LYS A 149 9.33 20.59 -4.03
CA LYS A 149 8.21 19.91 -4.72
C LYS A 149 6.86 20.50 -4.31
N ARG A 150 6.68 20.81 -3.04
CA ARG A 150 5.42 21.38 -2.55
C ARG A 150 5.19 22.78 -3.11
N MET A 151 6.26 23.59 -3.24
CA MET A 151 6.19 24.92 -3.85
C MET A 151 5.99 24.85 -5.36
N TYR A 152 6.64 23.90 -6.03
CA TYR A 152 6.66 23.75 -7.48
C TYR A 152 6.10 22.39 -7.93
N SER A 153 4.93 21.99 -7.39
CA SER A 153 4.38 20.65 -7.58
C SER A 153 4.13 20.26 -9.03
N LYS A 154 3.82 21.23 -9.90
CA LYS A 154 3.59 20.97 -11.33
C LYS A 154 4.87 20.62 -12.08
N ALA A 155 6.01 21.16 -11.63
CA ALA A 155 7.30 20.95 -12.29
C ALA A 155 8.02 19.67 -11.81
N LEU A 156 7.93 19.38 -10.50
CA LEU A 156 8.78 18.35 -9.87
C LEU A 156 8.01 17.10 -9.39
N GLY A 157 6.71 17.10 -9.48
CA GLY A 157 5.92 16.03 -8.87
C GLY A 157 4.80 15.47 -9.73
N LEU A 158 3.81 14.95 -9.09
CA LEU A 158 2.60 14.45 -9.72
C LEU A 158 1.77 15.61 -10.29
N LYS A 159 1.07 15.36 -11.38
CA LYS A 159 0.19 16.37 -12.00
C LYS A 159 -0.90 16.84 -11.04
N LYS A 160 -1.42 15.94 -10.21
CA LYS A 160 -2.45 16.25 -9.20
C LYS A 160 -1.93 15.89 -7.82
N THR A 161 -2.16 16.78 -6.84
CA THR A 161 -1.79 16.53 -5.45
C THR A 161 -3.02 16.08 -4.65
N THR A 162 -2.80 15.25 -3.65
CA THR A 162 -3.88 14.84 -2.73
C THR A 162 -4.24 16.00 -1.80
N ASN A 163 -5.54 16.19 -1.57
CA ASN A 163 -6.03 17.17 -0.60
C ASN A 163 -5.81 16.64 0.82
N HIS A 164 -4.94 17.32 1.56
CA HIS A 164 -4.64 16.97 2.95
C HIS A 164 -5.68 17.56 3.90
N ARG A 165 -5.96 16.85 4.98
CA ARG A 165 -6.73 17.40 6.11
C ARG A 165 -5.83 18.39 6.87
N PRO A 166 -6.38 19.41 7.51
CA PRO A 166 -5.56 20.32 8.33
C PRO A 166 -4.71 19.60 9.37
N PHE A 167 -5.27 18.56 10.01
CA PHE A 167 -4.56 17.73 10.97
C PHE A 167 -3.35 17.01 10.34
N ASP A 168 -3.49 16.48 9.11
CA ASP A 168 -2.37 15.84 8.40
C ASP A 168 -1.27 16.85 8.03
N LEU A 169 -1.66 18.13 7.78
CA LEU A 169 -0.69 19.21 7.53
C LEU A 169 0.09 19.55 8.79
N LEU A 170 -0.59 19.66 9.94
CA LEU A 170 0.07 19.89 11.22
C LEU A 170 1.16 18.85 11.48
N ILE A 171 0.83 17.57 11.32
CA ILE A 171 1.78 16.48 11.58
C ILE A 171 2.92 16.49 10.53
N LEU A 172 2.61 16.84 9.29
CA LEU A 172 3.65 17.01 8.26
C LEU A 172 4.63 18.11 8.65
N THR A 173 4.12 19.22 9.17
CA THR A 173 4.98 20.32 9.66
C THR A 173 5.86 19.85 10.82
N VAL A 174 5.28 19.14 11.79
CA VAL A 174 6.05 18.56 12.92
C VAL A 174 7.14 17.62 12.40
N LEU A 175 6.80 16.71 11.46
CA LEU A 175 7.78 15.79 10.85
C LEU A 175 8.92 16.54 10.15
N TRP A 176 8.57 17.62 9.44
CA TRP A 176 9.57 18.42 8.72
C TRP A 176 10.48 19.21 9.68
N LEU A 177 10.00 19.54 10.88
CA LEU A 177 10.80 20.24 11.89
C LEU A 177 11.80 19.33 12.61
N ILE A 178 11.50 18.01 12.73
CA ILE A 178 12.34 17.07 13.48
C ILE A 178 13.81 17.14 13.04
N PHE A 179 14.07 17.06 11.72
CA PHE A 179 15.45 16.92 11.22
C PHE A 179 16.22 18.24 11.23
N PRO A 180 15.63 19.41 10.90
CA PRO A 180 16.32 20.69 11.14
C PRO A 180 16.59 20.96 12.63
N LEU A 181 15.65 20.61 13.53
CA LEU A 181 15.88 20.76 14.96
C LEU A 181 17.01 19.85 15.44
N ARG A 182 17.08 18.61 14.94
CA ARG A 182 18.20 17.71 15.22
C ARG A 182 19.52 18.31 14.71
N PHE A 183 19.53 18.81 13.49
CA PHE A 183 20.71 19.45 12.90
C PHE A 183 21.19 20.62 13.77
N LEU A 184 20.29 21.50 14.19
CA LEU A 184 20.64 22.63 15.07
C LEU A 184 21.17 22.16 16.42
N ALA A 185 20.48 21.20 17.06
CA ALA A 185 20.90 20.69 18.36
C ALA A 185 22.32 20.07 18.32
N GLU A 186 22.57 19.23 17.28
CA GLU A 186 23.88 18.60 17.13
C GLU A 186 24.96 19.63 16.75
N SER A 187 24.64 20.61 15.87
CA SER A 187 25.58 21.66 15.46
C SER A 187 25.96 22.56 16.64
N PHE A 188 24.97 23.03 17.41
CA PHE A 188 25.25 23.89 18.59
C PHE A 188 26.10 23.12 19.61
N THR A 189 25.77 21.86 19.87
CA THR A 189 26.56 21.01 20.79
C THR A 189 27.98 20.82 20.29
N SER A 190 28.13 20.58 18.99
CA SER A 190 29.47 20.41 18.35
C SER A 190 30.30 21.70 18.43
N GLY A 191 29.68 22.86 18.23
CA GLY A 191 30.38 24.15 18.35
C GLY A 191 30.87 24.44 19.77
N VAL A 192 30.06 24.05 20.79
CA VAL A 192 30.40 24.33 22.21
C VAL A 192 31.42 23.30 22.77
N ARG A 193 31.22 22.01 22.47
CA ARG A 193 31.96 20.92 23.12
C ARG A 193 32.97 20.23 22.19
N GLY A 194 33.01 20.63 20.92
CA GLY A 194 33.72 19.89 19.88
C GLY A 194 32.97 18.66 19.45
N GLY A 195 33.50 17.94 18.49
CA GLY A 195 32.88 16.72 17.95
C GLY A 195 32.02 16.96 16.73
N GLY A 196 31.18 15.98 16.39
CA GLY A 196 30.52 15.99 15.10
C GLY A 196 31.51 15.69 13.97
N SER A 197 31.12 15.99 12.73
CA SER A 197 31.98 15.79 11.58
C SER A 197 31.80 16.96 10.59
N PHE A 198 31.97 16.69 9.29
CA PHE A 198 32.00 17.73 8.27
C PHE A 198 30.77 18.64 8.25
N LEU A 199 29.59 18.11 8.58
CA LEU A 199 28.34 18.89 8.52
C LEU A 199 28.07 19.62 9.85
N THR A 200 27.97 18.89 10.95
CA THR A 200 27.56 19.45 12.25
C THR A 200 28.68 20.30 12.87
N HIS A 201 29.94 19.89 12.70
CA HIS A 201 31.08 20.67 13.21
C HIS A 201 31.24 22.01 12.46
N SER A 202 31.19 21.97 11.11
CA SER A 202 31.30 23.20 10.30
C SER A 202 30.14 24.16 10.58
N ALA A 203 28.91 23.60 10.70
CA ALA A 203 27.74 24.42 11.02
C ALA A 203 27.83 25.00 12.45
N GLY A 204 28.35 24.23 13.40
CA GLY A 204 28.56 24.68 14.78
C GLY A 204 29.51 25.89 14.83
N ASN A 205 30.66 25.76 14.20
CA ASN A 205 31.65 26.85 14.13
C ASN A 205 31.08 28.08 13.41
N PHE A 206 30.31 27.88 12.35
CA PHE A 206 29.65 28.98 11.64
C PHE A 206 28.63 29.70 12.54
N PHE A 207 27.77 28.95 13.24
CA PHE A 207 26.76 29.55 14.13
C PHE A 207 27.41 30.30 15.31
N ASP A 208 28.54 29.81 15.84
CA ASP A 208 29.25 30.42 16.94
C ASP A 208 29.73 31.86 16.63
N THR A 209 29.91 32.19 15.35
CA THR A 209 30.35 33.53 14.94
C THR A 209 29.33 34.62 15.21
N PHE A 210 28.01 34.28 15.31
CA PHE A 210 26.97 35.31 15.42
C PHE A 210 25.79 34.94 16.36
N LEU A 211 25.81 33.71 16.94
CA LEU A 211 24.77 33.25 17.88
C LEU A 211 25.40 32.81 19.20
N PRO A 212 24.73 33.05 20.33
CA PRO A 212 25.19 32.52 21.63
C PRO A 212 24.85 31.02 21.73
N ILE A 213 25.55 30.17 20.96
CA ILE A 213 25.22 28.74 20.84
C ILE A 213 25.27 28.00 22.17
N GLU A 214 26.12 28.45 23.11
CA GLU A 214 26.21 27.85 24.44
C GLU A 214 24.85 27.89 25.17
N SER A 215 24.13 28.99 25.07
CA SER A 215 22.83 29.13 25.71
C SER A 215 21.70 28.48 24.89
N LEU A 216 21.89 28.31 23.55
CA LEU A 216 20.89 27.78 22.64
C LEU A 216 20.96 26.24 22.52
N ALA A 217 22.09 25.61 22.85
CA ALA A 217 22.26 24.17 22.69
C ALA A 217 21.22 23.36 23.48
N TYR A 218 21.02 23.67 24.74
CA TYR A 218 20.07 22.95 25.61
C TYR A 218 18.60 23.16 25.15
N PRO A 219 18.13 24.37 24.89
CA PRO A 219 16.79 24.57 24.29
C PRO A 219 16.59 23.85 22.95
N ALA A 220 17.63 23.73 22.11
CA ALA A 220 17.53 23.02 20.83
C ALA A 220 17.24 21.51 21.04
N TRP A 221 17.89 20.90 22.05
CA TRP A 221 17.60 19.50 22.40
C TRP A 221 16.17 19.32 22.94
N TRP A 222 15.68 20.27 23.75
CA TRP A 222 14.27 20.29 24.19
C TRP A 222 13.32 20.37 22.98
N ALA A 223 13.59 21.27 22.06
CA ALA A 223 12.76 21.44 20.85
C ALA A 223 12.74 20.18 20.00
N TYR A 224 13.91 19.54 19.79
CA TYR A 224 14.03 18.30 19.01
C TYR A 224 13.25 17.16 19.69
N SER A 225 13.44 16.95 20.97
CA SER A 225 12.76 15.91 21.74
C SER A 225 11.25 16.12 21.75
N SER A 226 10.80 17.37 21.93
CA SER A 226 9.38 17.73 21.92
C SER A 226 8.75 17.48 20.56
N ALA A 227 9.46 17.81 19.47
CA ALA A 227 8.98 17.54 18.12
C ALA A 227 8.82 16.03 17.87
N LEU A 228 9.80 15.22 18.31
CA LEU A 228 9.73 13.76 18.22
C LEU A 228 8.54 13.20 19.04
N GLY A 229 8.42 13.63 20.28
CA GLY A 229 7.33 13.19 21.16
C GLY A 229 5.97 13.54 20.61
N LEU A 230 5.81 14.77 20.14
CA LEU A 230 4.57 15.25 19.51
C LEU A 230 4.25 14.44 18.24
N PHE A 231 5.25 14.20 17.41
CA PHE A 231 5.06 13.37 16.18
C PHE A 231 4.53 11.99 16.55
N PHE A 232 5.13 11.32 17.55
CA PHE A 232 4.70 9.98 17.97
C PHE A 232 3.28 9.98 18.55
N LEU A 233 2.91 11.00 19.32
CA LEU A 233 1.56 11.12 19.88
C LEU A 233 0.50 11.31 18.78
N LEU A 234 0.80 12.08 17.76
CA LEU A 234 -0.14 12.41 16.68
C LEU A 234 -0.16 11.37 15.55
N LEU A 235 0.90 10.57 15.41
CA LEU A 235 1.05 9.59 14.32
C LEU A 235 -0.15 8.66 14.15
N PRO A 236 -0.70 8.04 15.24
CA PRO A 236 -1.80 7.08 15.10
C PRO A 236 -3.07 7.64 14.48
N PHE A 237 -3.31 8.95 14.59
CA PHE A 237 -4.53 9.62 14.15
C PHE A 237 -4.40 10.23 12.75
N SER A 238 -3.20 10.13 12.16
CA SER A 238 -2.84 10.78 10.91
C SER A 238 -2.62 9.78 9.76
N ARG A 239 -2.31 10.31 8.60
CA ARG A 239 -1.89 9.50 7.44
C ARG A 239 -0.60 8.72 7.74
N TYR A 240 0.25 9.19 8.65
CA TYR A 240 1.55 8.58 8.96
C TYR A 240 1.43 7.24 9.69
N MET A 241 0.22 6.87 10.12
CA MET A 241 -0.07 5.51 10.59
C MET A 241 0.30 4.44 9.54
N HIS A 242 0.46 4.83 8.25
CA HIS A 242 0.91 3.88 7.23
C HIS A 242 2.32 3.34 7.52
N ILE A 243 3.20 4.12 8.15
CA ILE A 243 4.59 3.73 8.40
C ILE A 243 4.67 2.38 9.14
N PRO A 244 4.12 2.23 10.37
CA PRO A 244 4.15 0.93 11.04
C PRO A 244 3.16 -0.08 10.44
N THR A 245 2.02 0.38 9.87
CA THR A 245 0.98 -0.54 9.40
C THR A 245 1.38 -1.24 8.09
N GLU A 246 2.07 -0.54 7.19
CA GLU A 246 2.55 -1.10 5.92
C GLU A 246 3.48 -2.28 6.18
N ILE A 247 4.38 -2.15 7.15
CA ILE A 247 5.31 -3.24 7.52
C ILE A 247 4.52 -4.50 7.89
N VAL A 248 3.55 -4.37 8.81
CA VAL A 248 2.70 -5.50 9.23
C VAL A 248 1.91 -6.06 8.04
N TYR A 249 1.35 -5.18 7.19
CA TYR A 249 0.58 -5.61 6.02
C TYR A 249 1.44 -6.41 5.03
N ILE A 250 2.69 -6.02 4.81
CA ILE A 250 3.62 -6.77 3.92
C ILE A 250 3.83 -8.19 4.47
N PHE A 251 4.03 -8.36 5.79
CA PHE A 251 4.13 -9.68 6.40
C PHE A 251 2.85 -10.49 6.18
N LEU A 252 1.68 -9.92 6.51
CA LEU A 252 0.39 -10.61 6.36
C LEU A 252 0.15 -11.06 4.92
N LYS A 253 0.45 -10.19 3.94
CA LYS A 253 0.32 -10.47 2.51
C LYS A 253 1.23 -11.66 2.10
N ASN A 254 2.50 -11.62 2.51
CA ASN A 254 3.46 -12.69 2.17
C ASN A 254 3.11 -14.01 2.86
N TRP A 255 2.55 -13.98 4.06
CA TRP A 255 2.07 -15.19 4.74
C TRP A 255 0.82 -15.78 4.05
N GLY A 256 0.20 -15.05 3.09
CA GLY A 256 -0.91 -15.56 2.30
C GLY A 256 -2.28 -15.13 2.78
N ILE A 257 -2.35 -14.14 3.70
CA ILE A 257 -3.65 -13.62 4.15
C ILE A 257 -4.24 -12.75 3.04
N LYS A 258 -5.45 -13.07 2.62
CA LYS A 258 -6.14 -12.41 1.50
C LYS A 258 -7.38 -11.65 1.99
N GLN A 259 -7.72 -10.60 1.26
CA GLN A 259 -8.98 -9.88 1.46
C GLN A 259 -10.15 -10.79 1.07
N GLY A 260 -11.03 -11.03 2.04
CA GLY A 260 -12.27 -11.78 1.81
C GLY A 260 -13.42 -10.89 1.32
N LYS A 261 -14.61 -11.48 1.28
CA LYS A 261 -15.85 -10.78 0.85
C LYS A 261 -16.30 -9.72 1.87
N GLN A 262 -15.98 -9.92 3.14
CA GLN A 262 -16.36 -9.03 4.23
C GLN A 262 -15.21 -8.14 4.67
N PHE A 263 -15.54 -7.00 5.28
CA PHE A 263 -14.55 -6.08 5.83
C PHE A 263 -14.02 -6.63 7.17
N THR A 264 -12.81 -7.15 7.16
CA THR A 264 -12.17 -7.80 8.31
C THR A 264 -10.89 -7.07 8.74
N GLY A 265 -10.13 -7.68 9.65
CA GLY A 265 -8.86 -7.12 10.12
C GLY A 265 -7.85 -6.84 9.02
N ILE A 266 -7.78 -7.70 7.99
CA ILE A 266 -6.88 -7.45 6.84
C ILE A 266 -7.30 -6.18 6.08
N SER A 267 -8.61 -5.90 6.01
CA SER A 267 -9.14 -4.66 5.41
C SER A 267 -8.63 -3.43 6.19
N GLN A 268 -8.61 -3.53 7.53
CA GLN A 268 -8.09 -2.47 8.38
C GLN A 268 -6.60 -2.22 8.10
N PHE A 269 -5.80 -3.29 8.02
CA PHE A 269 -4.37 -3.16 7.69
C PHE A 269 -4.19 -2.50 6.33
N GLN A 270 -4.95 -2.91 5.31
CA GLN A 270 -4.91 -2.28 3.97
C GLN A 270 -5.28 -0.79 4.03
N LEU A 271 -6.37 -0.48 4.72
CA LEU A 271 -6.90 0.89 4.84
C LEU A 271 -5.85 1.83 5.45
N TYR A 272 -5.17 1.37 6.50
CA TYR A 272 -4.18 2.17 7.21
C TYR A 272 -2.78 2.12 6.60
N SER A 273 -2.50 1.19 5.67
CA SER A 273 -1.24 1.14 4.91
C SER A 273 -1.19 2.14 3.75
N CYS A 274 -2.31 2.79 3.40
CA CYS A 274 -2.33 3.80 2.34
C CYS A 274 -1.59 5.07 2.78
N SER A 275 -0.46 5.35 2.15
CA SER A 275 0.35 6.55 2.41
C SER A 275 -0.24 7.82 1.79
N ARG A 276 -1.29 7.69 0.95
CA ARG A 276 -1.88 8.78 0.17
C ARG A 276 -0.85 9.46 -0.74
N CYS A 277 0.05 8.69 -1.33
CA CYS A 277 1.09 9.20 -2.26
C CYS A 277 0.52 9.83 -3.52
N GLY A 278 -0.72 9.48 -3.92
CA GLY A 278 -1.39 10.08 -5.06
C GLY A 278 -1.16 9.38 -6.41
N ILE A 279 -0.27 8.38 -6.49
CA ILE A 279 0.06 7.70 -7.77
C ILE A 279 -1.21 7.14 -8.46
N CYS A 280 -2.16 6.64 -7.68
CA CYS A 280 -3.42 6.10 -8.20
C CYS A 280 -4.35 7.17 -8.80
N ILE A 281 -4.14 8.46 -8.49
CA ILE A 281 -4.96 9.56 -9.01
C ILE A 281 -4.84 9.63 -10.54
N ASP A 282 -3.60 9.64 -11.03
CA ASP A 282 -3.32 9.78 -12.45
C ASP A 282 -3.71 8.54 -13.27
N ARG A 283 -3.91 7.40 -12.61
CA ARG A 283 -4.31 6.15 -13.25
C ARG A 283 -5.83 5.94 -13.31
N CYS A 284 -6.60 6.79 -12.63
CA CYS A 284 -8.06 6.65 -12.55
C CYS A 284 -8.74 7.28 -13.76
N GLN A 285 -9.33 6.45 -14.63
CA GLN A 285 -10.03 6.92 -15.84
C GLN A 285 -11.19 7.85 -15.52
N LEU A 286 -11.98 7.53 -14.49
CA LEU A 286 -13.12 8.39 -14.10
C LEU A 286 -12.65 9.78 -13.68
N GLY A 287 -11.51 9.84 -12.96
CA GLY A 287 -10.94 11.11 -12.53
C GLY A 287 -10.32 11.91 -13.66
N THR A 288 -9.62 11.22 -14.60
CA THR A 288 -8.91 11.92 -15.69
C THR A 288 -9.83 12.32 -16.84
N SER A 289 -10.84 11.47 -17.17
CA SER A 289 -11.70 11.69 -18.34
C SER A 289 -13.01 12.41 -18.01
N LEU A 290 -13.59 12.14 -16.82
CA LEU A 290 -14.90 12.66 -16.45
C LEU A 290 -14.86 13.65 -15.27
N GLY A 291 -13.69 13.88 -14.68
CA GLY A 291 -13.55 14.74 -13.52
C GLY A 291 -14.11 14.18 -12.21
N HIS A 292 -14.55 12.92 -12.18
CA HIS A 292 -15.07 12.28 -10.97
C HIS A 292 -13.94 11.94 -10.00
N THR A 293 -13.55 12.89 -9.16
CA THR A 293 -12.42 12.73 -8.24
C THR A 293 -12.75 11.89 -7.01
N ASP A 294 -13.99 11.94 -6.53
CA ASP A 294 -14.38 11.29 -5.26
C ASP A 294 -14.30 9.76 -5.32
N THR A 295 -14.43 9.19 -6.51
CA THR A 295 -14.31 7.74 -6.74
C THR A 295 -12.86 7.26 -6.73
N GLN A 296 -11.89 8.16 -6.84
CA GLN A 296 -10.47 7.80 -6.87
C GLN A 296 -10.07 7.09 -5.57
N PRO A 297 -9.20 6.05 -5.64
CA PRO A 297 -8.92 5.22 -4.46
C PRO A 297 -8.41 5.98 -3.24
N VAL A 298 -7.57 6.98 -3.43
CA VAL A 298 -7.03 7.77 -2.33
C VAL A 298 -8.13 8.49 -1.55
N TYR A 299 -9.16 8.99 -2.25
CA TYR A 299 -10.29 9.69 -1.63
C TYR A 299 -11.29 8.70 -1.04
N PHE A 300 -11.56 7.59 -1.72
CA PHE A 300 -12.34 6.48 -1.18
C PHE A 300 -11.76 5.99 0.15
N LEU A 301 -10.45 5.70 0.21
CA LEU A 301 -9.80 5.25 1.44
C LEU A 301 -9.81 6.33 2.53
N LYS A 302 -9.66 7.61 2.13
CA LYS A 302 -9.74 8.73 3.07
C LYS A 302 -11.13 8.80 3.73
N LYS A 303 -12.19 8.69 2.92
CA LYS A 303 -13.58 8.71 3.41
C LYS A 303 -13.86 7.49 4.28
N LEU A 304 -13.50 6.30 3.81
CA LEU A 304 -13.69 5.04 4.56
C LEU A 304 -12.99 5.07 5.93
N ARG A 305 -11.89 5.81 6.06
CA ARG A 305 -11.15 5.94 7.32
C ARG A 305 -11.77 6.95 8.28
N HIS A 306 -12.44 7.99 7.78
CA HIS A 306 -12.84 9.14 8.60
C HIS A 306 -14.35 9.46 8.58
N GLU A 307 -15.10 8.91 7.64
CA GLU A 307 -16.53 9.19 7.46
C GLU A 307 -17.35 7.92 7.59
N LYS A 308 -18.60 8.05 8.04
CA LYS A 308 -19.50 6.90 8.26
C LYS A 308 -20.34 6.57 7.03
N GLU A 309 -20.59 7.53 6.16
CA GLU A 309 -21.42 7.36 4.96
C GLU A 309 -20.61 7.56 3.68
N HIS A 310 -20.53 6.54 2.83
CA HIS A 310 -19.72 6.55 1.61
C HIS A 310 -20.42 5.92 0.41
N THR A 311 -21.73 5.92 0.39
CA THR A 311 -22.53 5.11 -0.54
C THR A 311 -22.26 5.39 -2.02
N VAL A 312 -22.21 6.66 -2.40
CA VAL A 312 -22.06 7.07 -3.81
C VAL A 312 -20.68 6.68 -4.34
N GLN A 313 -19.62 6.94 -3.57
CA GLN A 313 -18.24 6.65 -4.01
C GLN A 313 -17.94 5.16 -4.12
N ILE A 314 -18.76 4.33 -3.45
CA ILE A 314 -18.62 2.86 -3.51
C ILE A 314 -19.16 2.35 -4.85
N ALA A 315 -20.30 2.87 -5.31
CA ALA A 315 -21.03 2.39 -6.49
C ALA A 315 -20.36 2.79 -7.81
N ASP A 316 -19.90 4.04 -7.92
CA ASP A 316 -19.49 4.64 -9.20
C ASP A 316 -18.20 4.07 -9.80
N CYS A 317 -17.39 3.36 -9.03
CA CYS A 317 -16.09 2.84 -9.49
C CYS A 317 -16.28 1.72 -10.53
N LEU A 318 -15.55 1.82 -11.66
CA LEU A 318 -15.57 0.82 -12.73
C LEU A 318 -14.89 -0.51 -12.36
N MET A 319 -14.19 -0.59 -11.23
CA MET A 319 -13.47 -1.79 -10.77
C MET A 319 -12.42 -2.29 -11.78
N CYS A 320 -11.85 -1.39 -12.58
CA CYS A 320 -10.94 -1.71 -13.69
C CYS A 320 -9.52 -2.15 -13.24
N GLY A 321 -9.15 -1.93 -11.96
CA GLY A 321 -7.88 -2.39 -11.39
C GLY A 321 -6.64 -1.55 -11.67
N ARG A 322 -6.71 -0.52 -12.51
CA ARG A 322 -5.52 0.29 -12.89
C ARG A 322 -4.84 0.94 -11.68
N CYS A 323 -5.63 1.39 -10.72
CA CYS A 323 -5.13 1.98 -9.47
C CYS A 323 -4.42 0.95 -8.57
N GLU A 324 -4.92 -0.28 -8.56
CA GLU A 324 -4.35 -1.40 -7.83
C GLU A 324 -2.99 -1.80 -8.42
N ALA A 325 -2.94 -1.91 -9.77
CA ALA A 325 -1.71 -2.23 -10.50
C ALA A 325 -0.61 -1.17 -10.31
N ALA A 326 -1.02 0.09 -10.09
CA ALA A 326 -0.08 1.21 -9.90
C ALA A 326 0.29 1.44 -8.43
N CYS A 327 -0.35 0.73 -7.49
CA CYS A 327 -0.14 0.97 -6.06
C CYS A 327 1.22 0.44 -5.59
N PRO A 328 2.12 1.29 -5.06
CA PRO A 328 3.44 0.80 -4.61
C PRO A 328 3.35 -0.17 -3.43
N VAL A 329 2.28 -0.08 -2.62
CA VAL A 329 2.05 -0.95 -1.45
C VAL A 329 1.31 -2.24 -1.83
N ASP A 330 0.88 -2.39 -3.10
CA ASP A 330 0.06 -3.53 -3.58
C ASP A 330 -1.27 -3.71 -2.84
N LEU A 331 -1.92 -2.60 -2.47
CA LEU A 331 -3.24 -2.65 -1.83
C LEU A 331 -4.27 -3.26 -2.78
N LYS A 332 -5.10 -4.17 -2.28
CA LYS A 332 -6.17 -4.83 -3.03
C LYS A 332 -7.43 -3.96 -3.02
N LEU A 333 -7.35 -2.85 -3.74
CA LEU A 333 -8.33 -1.76 -3.73
C LEU A 333 -9.71 -2.21 -4.26
N ASN A 334 -9.72 -3.07 -5.28
CA ASN A 334 -10.95 -3.63 -5.82
C ASN A 334 -11.61 -4.57 -4.81
N ALA A 335 -10.83 -5.44 -4.17
CA ALA A 335 -11.36 -6.35 -3.15
C ALA A 335 -11.90 -5.58 -1.94
N LEU A 336 -11.19 -4.52 -1.53
CA LEU A 336 -11.62 -3.67 -0.43
C LEU A 336 -12.93 -2.92 -0.77
N ARG A 337 -13.05 -2.41 -2.00
CA ARG A 337 -14.27 -1.74 -2.47
C ARG A 337 -15.42 -2.73 -2.58
N LEU A 338 -15.13 -3.94 -3.08
CA LEU A 338 -16.15 -4.98 -3.20
C LEU A 338 -16.71 -5.40 -1.83
N SER A 339 -15.86 -5.49 -0.80
CA SER A 339 -16.36 -5.80 0.56
C SER A 339 -17.34 -4.71 1.04
N GLN A 340 -17.07 -3.44 0.73
CA GLN A 340 -17.99 -2.35 1.07
C GLN A 340 -19.28 -2.42 0.26
N ARG A 341 -19.21 -2.76 -1.03
CA ARG A 341 -20.40 -2.97 -1.87
C ARG A 341 -21.26 -4.11 -1.32
N THR A 342 -20.64 -5.21 -0.89
CA THR A 342 -21.34 -6.36 -0.31
C THR A 342 -22.10 -5.96 0.95
N ASP A 343 -21.46 -5.18 1.83
CA ASP A 343 -22.09 -4.70 3.06
C ASP A 343 -23.28 -3.76 2.74
N TYR A 344 -23.16 -2.95 1.69
CA TYR A 344 -24.20 -2.00 1.29
C TYR A 344 -25.40 -2.67 0.59
N THR A 345 -25.16 -3.67 -0.28
CA THR A 345 -26.23 -4.29 -1.10
C THR A 345 -27.13 -5.25 -0.33
N HIS A 346 -26.80 -5.59 0.91
CA HIS A 346 -27.75 -6.30 1.77
C HIS A 346 -29.07 -5.54 1.96
N ILE A 347 -29.08 -4.24 1.66
CA ILE A 347 -30.22 -3.36 1.86
C ILE A 347 -31.14 -3.33 0.62
N THR A 348 -30.62 -3.69 -0.56
CA THR A 348 -31.41 -3.65 -1.80
C THR A 348 -31.72 -5.07 -2.29
N LYS A 349 -32.95 -5.50 -2.13
CA LYS A 349 -33.44 -6.75 -2.72
C LYS A 349 -33.75 -6.50 -4.21
N SER A 350 -32.85 -6.92 -5.10
CA SER A 350 -33.15 -6.97 -6.52
C SER A 350 -33.21 -8.41 -6.99
N THR A 351 -34.36 -8.82 -7.50
CA THR A 351 -34.53 -10.10 -8.17
C THR A 351 -34.24 -9.88 -9.67
N TYR A 352 -33.06 -10.34 -10.11
CA TYR A 352 -32.71 -10.34 -11.53
C TYR A 352 -33.07 -11.70 -12.11
N ASP A 353 -34.19 -11.80 -12.79
CA ASP A 353 -34.64 -13.04 -13.42
C ASP A 353 -35.04 -12.79 -14.89
N TYR A 354 -34.12 -12.24 -15.65
CA TYR A 354 -34.31 -11.98 -17.08
C TYR A 354 -33.80 -13.11 -17.97
N ILE A 355 -33.21 -14.16 -17.39
CA ILE A 355 -32.65 -15.26 -18.14
C ILE A 355 -33.79 -16.25 -18.48
N GLN A 356 -34.21 -16.23 -19.72
CA GLN A 356 -35.20 -17.17 -20.26
C GLN A 356 -34.56 -18.55 -20.48
N PRO A 357 -35.27 -19.64 -20.20
CA PRO A 357 -34.80 -20.97 -20.58
C PRO A 357 -34.67 -21.08 -22.10
N GLN A 358 -33.56 -21.64 -22.56
CA GLN A 358 -33.35 -21.89 -23.98
C GLN A 358 -32.92 -23.36 -24.15
N PRO A 359 -33.38 -24.03 -25.21
CA PRO A 359 -32.96 -25.40 -25.44
C PRO A 359 -31.44 -25.48 -25.69
N ALA A 360 -30.82 -26.42 -25.04
CA ALA A 360 -29.41 -26.76 -25.32
C ALA A 360 -29.40 -28.06 -26.12
N PHE A 361 -28.71 -28.05 -27.24
CA PHE A 361 -28.59 -29.23 -28.11
C PHE A 361 -27.31 -29.98 -27.73
N PRO A 362 -27.36 -31.32 -27.67
CA PRO A 362 -26.19 -32.12 -27.36
C PRO A 362 -25.06 -31.86 -28.37
N ALA A 363 -23.84 -31.65 -27.85
CA ALA A 363 -22.65 -31.44 -28.70
C ALA A 363 -21.39 -31.67 -27.87
N LYS A 364 -20.27 -31.93 -28.51
CA LYS A 364 -18.98 -32.14 -27.81
C LYS A 364 -18.44 -30.87 -27.16
N VAL A 365 -18.74 -29.71 -27.71
CA VAL A 365 -18.24 -28.40 -27.25
C VAL A 365 -19.43 -27.47 -27.00
N ALA A 366 -19.48 -26.84 -25.84
CA ALA A 366 -20.39 -25.75 -25.52
C ALA A 366 -19.69 -24.41 -25.79
N TYR A 367 -20.24 -23.59 -26.66
CA TYR A 367 -19.74 -22.24 -26.91
C TYR A 367 -20.65 -21.23 -26.16
N PHE A 368 -20.03 -20.39 -25.33
CA PHE A 368 -20.70 -19.32 -24.58
C PHE A 368 -20.04 -18.00 -24.94
N ALA A 369 -20.71 -17.16 -25.73
CA ALA A 369 -20.18 -15.87 -26.16
C ALA A 369 -20.21 -14.82 -25.03
N GLY A 370 -21.30 -14.85 -24.23
CA GLY A 370 -21.55 -13.86 -23.19
C GLY A 370 -21.98 -12.50 -23.73
N CYS A 371 -22.48 -11.64 -22.86
CA CYS A 371 -23.06 -10.34 -23.27
C CYS A 371 -22.07 -9.47 -24.08
N MET A 372 -20.78 -9.52 -23.78
CA MET A 372 -19.78 -8.75 -24.54
C MET A 372 -19.55 -9.33 -25.95
N GLY A 373 -19.64 -10.64 -26.09
CA GLY A 373 -19.58 -11.28 -27.43
C GLY A 373 -20.72 -10.76 -28.32
N HIS A 374 -21.92 -10.69 -27.79
CA HIS A 374 -23.09 -10.20 -28.54
C HIS A 374 -22.97 -8.69 -28.89
N LEU A 375 -22.24 -7.92 -28.11
CA LEU A 375 -21.94 -6.51 -28.43
C LEU A 375 -20.81 -6.36 -29.47
N THR A 376 -20.11 -7.46 -29.78
CA THR A 376 -19.04 -7.48 -30.78
C THR A 376 -19.27 -8.62 -31.77
N PRO A 377 -20.24 -8.49 -32.70
CA PRO A 377 -20.63 -9.60 -33.60
C PRO A 377 -19.47 -10.18 -34.44
N SER A 378 -18.48 -9.38 -34.75
CA SER A 378 -17.29 -9.86 -35.48
C SER A 378 -16.53 -10.96 -34.71
N VAL A 379 -16.55 -10.93 -33.39
CA VAL A 379 -15.92 -11.96 -32.54
C VAL A 379 -16.72 -13.28 -32.68
N ILE A 380 -18.06 -13.20 -32.62
CA ILE A 380 -18.93 -14.37 -32.77
C ILE A 380 -18.72 -14.99 -34.15
N GLN A 381 -18.76 -14.18 -35.21
CA GLN A 381 -18.55 -14.63 -36.62
C GLN A 381 -17.18 -15.31 -36.76
N ALA A 382 -16.14 -14.74 -36.17
CA ALA A 382 -14.79 -15.33 -36.18
C ALA A 382 -14.76 -16.70 -35.52
N MET A 383 -15.42 -16.81 -34.34
CA MET A 383 -15.49 -18.07 -33.60
C MET A 383 -16.28 -19.14 -34.37
N GLU A 384 -17.43 -18.77 -34.95
CA GLU A 384 -18.22 -19.70 -35.78
C GLU A 384 -17.43 -20.15 -36.98
N HIS A 385 -16.69 -19.25 -37.61
CA HIS A 385 -15.82 -19.58 -38.77
C HIS A 385 -14.72 -20.58 -38.34
N ILE A 386 -14.10 -20.35 -37.16
CA ILE A 386 -13.06 -21.25 -36.63
C ILE A 386 -13.68 -22.64 -36.39
N PHE A 387 -14.84 -22.73 -35.72
CA PHE A 387 -15.50 -24.00 -35.41
C PHE A 387 -15.86 -24.76 -36.70
N ARG A 388 -16.40 -24.04 -37.68
CA ARG A 388 -16.78 -24.64 -39.01
C ARG A 388 -15.54 -25.14 -39.73
N LYS A 389 -14.48 -24.33 -39.78
CA LYS A 389 -13.23 -24.69 -40.50
C LYS A 389 -12.52 -25.86 -39.82
N ALA A 390 -12.62 -25.97 -38.51
CA ALA A 390 -12.01 -27.04 -37.73
C ALA A 390 -12.91 -28.28 -37.59
N GLY A 391 -14.11 -28.27 -38.18
CA GLY A 391 -15.05 -29.40 -38.09
C GLY A 391 -15.49 -29.71 -36.64
N VAL A 392 -15.58 -28.68 -35.77
CA VAL A 392 -15.93 -28.86 -34.36
C VAL A 392 -17.44 -29.03 -34.18
N ASP A 393 -17.86 -30.12 -33.57
CA ASP A 393 -19.23 -30.33 -33.15
C ASP A 393 -19.51 -29.48 -31.91
N TYR A 394 -20.26 -28.40 -32.07
CA TYR A 394 -20.52 -27.44 -30.98
C TYR A 394 -21.98 -27.01 -30.86
N THR A 395 -22.40 -26.66 -29.65
CA THR A 395 -23.68 -26.00 -29.39
C THR A 395 -23.40 -24.59 -28.90
N PHE A 396 -24.14 -23.59 -29.46
CA PHE A 396 -23.99 -22.20 -29.09
C PHE A 396 -25.01 -21.86 -27.99
N ILE A 397 -24.59 -21.85 -26.74
CA ILE A 397 -25.44 -21.82 -25.53
C ILE A 397 -26.31 -20.55 -25.48
N ASP A 398 -25.78 -19.41 -25.89
CA ASP A 398 -26.46 -18.12 -25.83
C ASP A 398 -26.67 -17.49 -27.21
N GLN A 399 -26.92 -18.32 -28.25
CA GLN A 399 -27.05 -17.88 -29.64
C GLN A 399 -28.15 -16.83 -29.85
N GLN A 400 -29.33 -17.07 -29.29
CA GLN A 400 -30.51 -16.22 -29.52
C GLN A 400 -30.50 -14.92 -28.73
N THR A 401 -29.92 -14.93 -27.54
CA THR A 401 -29.86 -13.75 -26.65
C THR A 401 -28.57 -13.76 -25.86
N GLY A 402 -27.90 -12.63 -25.80
CA GLY A 402 -26.68 -12.51 -24.99
C GLY A 402 -26.99 -12.74 -23.52
N ILE A 403 -26.39 -13.80 -22.96
CA ILE A 403 -26.59 -14.17 -21.54
C ILE A 403 -25.46 -13.59 -20.69
N CYS A 404 -25.84 -13.00 -19.56
CA CYS A 404 -24.87 -12.46 -18.61
C CYS A 404 -24.20 -13.59 -17.81
N CYS A 405 -22.88 -13.53 -17.62
CA CYS A 405 -22.15 -14.51 -16.79
C CYS A 405 -22.30 -14.25 -15.28
N GLY A 406 -22.97 -13.17 -14.87
CA GLY A 406 -23.14 -12.79 -13.46
C GLY A 406 -22.07 -11.85 -12.91
N ARG A 407 -21.01 -11.60 -13.66
CA ARG A 407 -19.90 -10.75 -13.20
C ARG A 407 -20.32 -9.33 -12.81
N PRO A 408 -21.16 -8.61 -13.57
CA PRO A 408 -21.59 -7.28 -13.16
C PRO A 408 -22.34 -7.28 -11.80
N MET A 409 -23.17 -8.28 -11.56
CA MET A 409 -23.89 -8.41 -10.27
C MET A 409 -22.91 -8.64 -9.12
N MET A 410 -21.90 -9.48 -9.35
CA MET A 410 -20.85 -9.75 -8.36
C MET A 410 -20.06 -8.48 -8.04
N LEU A 411 -19.68 -7.71 -9.08
CA LEU A 411 -18.93 -6.45 -8.88
C LEU A 411 -19.78 -5.35 -8.22
N ALA A 412 -21.11 -5.43 -8.38
CA ALA A 412 -22.04 -4.53 -7.68
C ALA A 412 -22.20 -4.92 -6.19
N GLY A 413 -21.70 -6.10 -5.78
CA GLY A 413 -21.85 -6.62 -4.42
C GLY A 413 -23.05 -7.52 -4.23
N ASN A 414 -23.88 -7.71 -5.27
CA ASN A 414 -25.10 -8.54 -5.21
C ASN A 414 -24.72 -10.00 -5.51
N HIS A 415 -24.14 -10.66 -4.52
CA HIS A 415 -23.65 -12.04 -4.65
C HIS A 415 -24.80 -13.04 -4.87
N ASN A 416 -25.98 -12.79 -4.27
CA ASN A 416 -27.12 -13.68 -4.42
C ASN A 416 -27.63 -13.71 -5.87
N ALA A 417 -27.84 -12.53 -6.47
CA ALA A 417 -28.20 -12.44 -7.88
C ALA A 417 -27.14 -13.06 -8.80
N ALA A 418 -25.87 -12.82 -8.49
CA ALA A 418 -24.76 -13.40 -9.25
C ALA A 418 -24.78 -14.93 -9.20
N SER A 419 -25.03 -15.52 -8.01
CA SER A 419 -25.12 -16.97 -7.84
C SER A 419 -26.24 -17.59 -8.67
N VAL A 420 -27.44 -16.99 -8.60
CA VAL A 420 -28.61 -17.46 -9.38
C VAL A 420 -28.29 -17.49 -10.88
N ILE A 421 -27.67 -16.41 -11.40
CA ILE A 421 -27.29 -16.33 -12.82
C ILE A 421 -26.26 -17.43 -13.17
N VAL A 422 -25.24 -17.61 -12.33
CA VAL A 422 -24.19 -18.61 -12.57
C VAL A 422 -24.77 -20.03 -12.55
N GLU A 423 -25.65 -20.34 -11.59
CA GLU A 423 -26.30 -21.65 -11.48
C GLU A 423 -27.15 -21.97 -12.71
N LYS A 424 -27.96 -21.00 -13.19
CA LYS A 424 -28.73 -21.16 -14.42
C LYS A 424 -27.84 -21.43 -15.64
N ASN A 425 -26.72 -20.69 -15.74
CA ASN A 425 -25.76 -20.90 -16.85
C ASN A 425 -25.07 -22.27 -16.78
N LYS A 426 -24.70 -22.71 -15.58
CA LYS A 426 -24.13 -24.05 -15.35
C LYS A 426 -25.09 -25.13 -15.79
N ALA A 427 -26.35 -25.07 -15.34
CA ALA A 427 -27.35 -26.05 -15.71
C ALA A 427 -27.51 -26.15 -17.22
N ARG A 428 -27.46 -25.03 -17.96
CA ARG A 428 -27.52 -25.04 -19.41
C ARG A 428 -26.32 -25.74 -20.05
N ILE A 429 -25.12 -25.45 -19.55
CA ILE A 429 -23.88 -26.07 -20.06
C ILE A 429 -23.93 -27.58 -19.77
N GLU A 430 -24.32 -27.97 -18.58
CA GLU A 430 -24.43 -29.38 -18.19
C GLU A 430 -25.48 -30.12 -19.05
N ASN A 431 -26.64 -29.50 -19.29
CA ASN A 431 -27.72 -30.05 -20.11
C ASN A 431 -27.31 -30.25 -21.60
N SER A 432 -26.28 -29.55 -22.07
CA SER A 432 -25.75 -29.77 -23.41
C SER A 432 -24.92 -31.04 -23.53
N GLY A 433 -24.53 -31.66 -22.42
CA GLY A 433 -23.67 -32.85 -22.40
C GLY A 433 -22.24 -32.59 -22.88
N ALA A 434 -21.87 -31.33 -23.11
CA ALA A 434 -20.55 -30.99 -23.67
C ALA A 434 -19.41 -31.25 -22.67
N GLY A 435 -18.34 -31.88 -23.15
CA GLY A 435 -17.14 -32.11 -22.36
C GLY A 435 -16.16 -30.95 -22.36
N LEU A 436 -16.42 -29.90 -23.16
CA LEU A 436 -15.53 -28.75 -23.27
C LEU A 436 -16.33 -27.46 -23.38
N LEU A 437 -16.00 -26.48 -22.54
CA LEU A 437 -16.58 -25.12 -22.62
C LEU A 437 -15.58 -24.18 -23.27
N VAL A 438 -16.03 -23.51 -24.32
CA VAL A 438 -15.26 -22.45 -25.01
C VAL A 438 -16.00 -21.11 -24.80
N THR A 439 -15.25 -20.08 -24.47
CA THR A 439 -15.84 -18.73 -24.33
C THR A 439 -14.89 -17.69 -24.94
N SER A 440 -15.47 -16.72 -25.59
CA SER A 440 -14.72 -15.59 -26.19
C SER A 440 -14.40 -14.48 -25.17
N CYS A 441 -14.91 -14.59 -23.95
CA CYS A 441 -14.67 -13.61 -22.90
C CYS A 441 -13.97 -14.26 -21.68
N PRO A 442 -12.72 -13.84 -21.36
CA PRO A 442 -11.99 -14.43 -20.22
C PRO A 442 -12.67 -14.19 -18.88
N ILE A 443 -13.48 -13.15 -18.77
CA ILE A 443 -14.26 -12.87 -17.55
C ILE A 443 -15.35 -13.92 -17.35
N CYS A 444 -15.96 -14.38 -18.41
CA CYS A 444 -16.96 -15.46 -18.34
C CYS A 444 -16.35 -16.79 -17.89
N UNK A 445 -15.31 -17.02 -18.34
CA UNK A 445 -14.61 -18.21 -17.93
C UNK A 445 -14.27 -18.24 -16.50
N UNK A 446 -13.98 -17.04 -16.05
CA UNK A 446 -13.62 -16.95 -14.70
C UNK A 446 -14.80 -17.07 -13.80
N UNK A 447 -15.84 -16.58 -14.16
CA UNK A 447 -17.03 -16.66 -13.44
C UNK A 447 -17.66 -18.03 -13.38
N UNK A 448 -17.43 -18.75 -14.22
CA UNK A 448 -17.92 -20.05 -14.23
C UNK A 448 -16.99 -21.07 -13.57
N UNK A 449 -15.91 -20.82 -13.50
CA UNK A 449 -14.93 -21.62 -12.87
C UNK A 449 -14.63 -21.25 -11.43
N UNK A 450 -14.99 -20.17 -11.13
CA UNK A 450 -14.75 -19.70 -9.80
C UNK A 450 -15.84 -19.98 -8.78
N PHE A 451 -16.93 -20.19 -9.14
CA PHE A 451 -18.04 -20.57 -8.25
C PHE A 451 -17.96 -22.06 -7.89
N PRO A 452 -18.19 -22.40 -6.58
CA PRO A 452 -18.07 -23.81 -6.14
C PRO A 452 -19.20 -24.68 -6.71
N GLY A 453 -18.79 -25.72 -7.36
CA GLY A 453 -19.58 -26.70 -8.08
C GLY A 453 -18.70 -27.20 -9.19
N ARG A 454 -18.17 -28.40 -9.02
CA ARG A 454 -17.29 -29.00 -10.03
C ARG A 454 -18.04 -29.15 -11.35
N ILE A 455 -17.70 -28.33 -12.32
CA ILE A 455 -17.74 -28.82 -13.70
C ILE A 455 -16.49 -29.69 -13.79
N PRO A 456 -16.60 -30.97 -14.06
CA PRO A 456 -15.39 -31.80 -14.25
C PRO A 456 -14.82 -31.52 -15.64
N ILE A 457 -14.38 -30.31 -15.83
CA ILE A 457 -13.60 -29.93 -17.00
C ILE A 457 -12.19 -29.80 -16.47
N GLU A 458 -11.36 -30.80 -16.69
CA GLU A 458 -9.94 -30.65 -16.54
C GLU A 458 -9.52 -29.45 -17.41
N PRO A 459 -8.96 -28.39 -16.82
CA PRO A 459 -8.37 -27.36 -17.64
C PRO A 459 -7.10 -27.91 -18.26
N LYS A 460 -7.20 -28.48 -19.44
CA LYS A 460 -6.03 -28.55 -20.29
C LYS A 460 -5.77 -27.12 -20.71
N GLY A 461 -5.00 -26.43 -19.87
CA GLY A 461 -4.69 -25.03 -20.05
C GLY A 461 -3.75 -24.84 -21.23
N HIS A 462 -4.32 -24.59 -22.37
CA HIS A 462 -3.63 -23.84 -23.38
C HIS A 462 -4.26 -22.45 -23.39
N ALA A 463 -3.68 -21.54 -22.59
CA ALA A 463 -3.86 -20.13 -22.84
C ALA A 463 -3.53 -19.90 -24.33
N PRO A 464 -4.34 -19.15 -25.09
CA PRO A 464 -3.94 -18.80 -26.46
C PRO A 464 -2.61 -18.04 -26.35
N HIS A 465 -1.55 -18.71 -26.78
CA HIS A 465 -0.23 -18.12 -26.78
C HIS A 465 -0.17 -16.94 -27.75
N ARG A 466 0.49 -15.92 -27.30
CA ARG A 466 1.02 -14.74 -27.96
C ARG A 466 0.76 -14.69 -29.46
N ILE A 467 -0.03 -13.73 -29.87
CA ILE A 467 -0.03 -13.25 -31.25
C ILE A 467 1.44 -12.89 -31.59
N PRO A 468 2.05 -13.48 -32.59
CA PRO A 468 3.41 -13.09 -32.98
C PRO A 468 3.43 -11.59 -33.28
N GLU A 469 4.35 -10.88 -32.73
CA GLU A 469 4.58 -9.48 -33.10
C GLU A 469 4.88 -9.44 -34.61
N ARG A 470 4.20 -8.58 -35.34
CA ARG A 470 4.52 -8.34 -36.74
C ARG A 470 5.98 -7.87 -36.82
N PRO A 471 6.80 -8.42 -37.65
CA PRO A 471 8.12 -7.83 -37.92
C PRO A 471 7.94 -6.42 -38.47
N ASP A 472 8.63 -5.49 -37.84
CA ASP A 472 8.60 -4.08 -38.23
C ASP A 472 8.91 -3.96 -39.72
N SER A 473 7.95 -3.40 -40.48
CA SER A 473 8.23 -2.99 -41.86
C SER A 473 9.16 -1.77 -41.80
N LYS A 474 10.35 -1.94 -42.33
CA LYS A 474 11.25 -0.80 -42.60
C LYS A 474 10.60 0.19 -43.54
#